data_5128459b6c326928e41bc7097de14347
#
_entry.id   5128459b6c326928e41bc7097de14347
#
_cell.length_a   1.000
_cell.length_b   1.000
_cell.length_c   1.000
_cell.angle_alpha   90.00
_cell.angle_beta   90.00
_cell.angle_gamma   90.00
#
_symmetry.space_group_name_H-M   'P 1'
#
loop_
_entity.id
_entity.type
_entity.pdbx_description
1 polymer ?
#
loop_
_entity_poly.entity_id
_entity_poly.type
_entity_poly.pdbx_seq_one_letter_code
_entity_poly.pdbx_strand_id
1 'polypeptide(L)' 'MSTAEEISTLLVANFGTDPHAIRLDVSLRHLQLDSLALEELRLLIEDRLGVDLDDVQLSSRDTVGRLVDAVHHRVAA' A
#
# COMPACT_ATOMS: atom_id res chain seq x y z
N MET A 1 -10.06 2.12 -12.05
CA MET A 1 -9.87 1.41 -10.77
C MET A 1 -9.63 2.43 -9.66
N SER A 2 -10.08 2.14 -8.45
CA SER A 2 -9.82 2.99 -7.31
C SER A 2 -8.39 2.81 -6.80
N THR A 3 -7.93 3.76 -5.98
CA THR A 3 -6.62 3.65 -5.34
C THR A 3 -6.49 2.35 -4.53
N ALA A 4 -7.55 2.00 -3.79
CA ALA A 4 -7.56 0.78 -2.99
C ALA A 4 -7.40 -0.46 -3.87
N GLU A 5 -8.07 -0.50 -5.01
CA GLU A 5 -7.98 -1.62 -5.94
C GLU A 5 -6.59 -1.73 -6.56
N GLU A 6 -5.98 -0.60 -6.89
CA GLU A 6 -4.61 -0.57 -7.43
C GLU A 6 -3.61 -1.14 -6.42
N ILE A 7 -3.73 -0.73 -5.17
CA ILE A 7 -2.84 -1.21 -4.11
C ILE A 7 -3.08 -2.70 -3.86
N SER A 8 -4.34 -3.13 -3.83
CA SER A 8 -4.67 -4.53 -3.66
C SER A 8 -4.06 -5.39 -4.77
N THR A 9 -4.15 -4.93 -6.01
CA THR A 9 -3.57 -5.62 -7.17
C THR A 9 -2.05 -5.78 -7.01
N LEU A 10 -1.37 -4.72 -6.56
CA LEU A 10 0.07 -4.77 -6.34
C LEU A 10 0.44 -5.77 -5.24
N LEU A 11 -0.32 -5.79 -4.14
CA LEU A 11 -0.07 -6.71 -3.04
C LEU A 11 -0.23 -8.16 -3.47
N VAL A 12 -1.27 -8.46 -4.22
CA VAL A 12 -1.52 -9.82 -4.69
C VAL A 12 -0.45 -10.24 -5.71
N ALA A 13 -0.15 -9.38 -6.67
CA ALA A 13 0.75 -9.73 -7.77
C ALA A 13 2.22 -9.82 -7.34
N ASN A 14 2.66 -8.97 -6.41
CA ASN A 14 4.08 -8.86 -6.08
C ASN A 14 4.47 -9.50 -4.74
N PHE A 15 3.52 -9.66 -3.83
CA PHE A 15 3.80 -10.21 -2.49
C PHE A 15 3.03 -11.48 -2.20
N GLY A 16 2.20 -11.94 -3.15
CA GLY A 16 1.42 -13.15 -2.95
C GLY A 16 0.37 -13.04 -1.86
N THR A 17 -0.05 -11.81 -1.53
CA THR A 17 -1.02 -11.57 -0.47
C THR A 17 -2.37 -12.17 -0.82
N ASP A 18 -3.02 -12.82 0.15
CA ASP A 18 -4.36 -13.34 -0.04
C ASP A 18 -5.33 -12.16 -0.19
N PRO A 19 -6.05 -12.06 -1.33
CA PRO A 19 -6.96 -10.93 -1.54
C PRO A 19 -8.05 -10.84 -0.48
N HIS A 20 -8.45 -11.95 0.12
CA HIS A 20 -9.46 -11.96 1.17
C HIS A 20 -8.93 -11.40 2.50
N ALA A 21 -7.62 -11.34 2.67
CA ALA A 21 -7.01 -10.78 3.87
C ALA A 21 -6.83 -9.26 3.77
N ILE A 22 -6.97 -8.69 2.58
CA ILE A 22 -6.75 -7.25 2.37
C ILE A 22 -8.01 -6.49 2.75
N ARG A 23 -7.99 -5.94 3.96
CA ARG A 23 -9.10 -5.15 4.51
C ARG A 23 -8.54 -3.84 5.04
N LEU A 24 -9.35 -2.79 5.00
CA LEU A 24 -8.90 -1.46 5.40
C LEU A 24 -8.49 -1.38 6.86
N ASP A 25 -9.06 -2.21 7.72
CA ASP A 25 -8.80 -2.19 9.16
C ASP A 25 -7.65 -3.09 9.61
N VAL A 26 -7.05 -3.88 8.71
CA VAL A 26 -5.91 -4.72 9.10
C VAL A 26 -4.61 -3.93 9.00
N SER A 27 -3.64 -4.27 9.87
CA SER A 27 -2.32 -3.67 9.82
C SER A 27 -1.53 -4.25 8.66
N LEU A 28 -0.59 -3.48 8.15
CA LEU A 28 0.30 -3.94 7.09
C LEU A 28 1.17 -5.11 7.59
N ARG A 29 1.51 -5.08 8.88
CA ARG A 29 2.23 -6.17 9.52
C ARG A 29 1.44 -7.48 9.49
N HIS A 30 0.14 -7.41 9.62
CA HIS A 30 -0.73 -8.57 9.55
C HIS A 30 -0.65 -9.25 8.17
N LEU A 31 -0.36 -8.47 7.14
CA LEU A 31 -0.18 -8.97 5.78
C LEU A 31 1.27 -9.38 5.50
N GLN A 32 2.09 -9.53 6.55
CA GLN A 32 3.50 -9.94 6.45
C GLN A 32 4.38 -8.88 5.77
N LEU A 33 3.98 -7.62 5.84
CA LEU A 33 4.75 -6.52 5.26
C LEU A 33 5.64 -5.90 6.34
N ASP A 34 6.91 -6.29 6.32
CA ASP A 34 7.92 -5.67 7.18
C ASP A 34 8.42 -4.37 6.55
N SER A 35 9.40 -3.72 7.19
CA SER A 35 9.89 -2.43 6.71
C SER A 35 10.50 -2.52 5.32
N LEU A 36 11.16 -3.62 5.00
CA LEU A 36 11.76 -3.82 3.69
C LEU A 36 10.69 -4.01 2.62
N ALA A 37 9.67 -4.82 2.93
CA ALA A 37 8.55 -5.03 2.02
C ALA A 37 7.75 -3.75 1.78
N LEU A 38 7.59 -2.93 2.83
CA LEU A 38 6.91 -1.64 2.71
C LEU A 38 7.67 -0.68 1.80
N GLU A 39 8.99 -0.67 1.89
CA GLU A 39 9.81 0.16 1.02
C GLU A 39 9.65 -0.27 -0.44
N GLU A 40 9.65 -1.56 -0.69
CA GLU A 40 9.43 -2.10 -2.03
C GLU A 40 8.03 -1.76 -2.54
N LEU A 41 7.02 -1.92 -1.68
CA LEU A 41 5.64 -1.59 -2.04
C LEU A 41 5.50 -0.10 -2.38
N ARG A 42 6.15 0.76 -1.61
CA ARG A 42 6.12 2.20 -1.88
C ARG A 42 6.64 2.51 -3.27
N LEU A 43 7.78 1.92 -3.65
CA LEU A 43 8.36 2.12 -4.97
C LEU A 43 7.44 1.61 -6.08
N LEU A 44 6.79 0.48 -5.87
CA LEU A 44 5.85 -0.06 -6.84
C LEU A 44 4.64 0.84 -7.02
N ILE A 45 4.13 1.41 -5.94
CA ILE A 45 3.00 2.34 -6.00
C ILE A 45 3.40 3.62 -6.74
N GLU A 46 4.57 4.15 -6.42
CA GLU A 46 5.07 5.36 -7.09
C GLU A 46 5.18 5.14 -8.59
N ASP A 47 5.72 4.01 -8.99
CA ASP A 47 5.88 3.68 -10.41
C ASP A 47 4.53 3.50 -11.10
N ARG A 48 3.63 2.77 -10.47
CA ARG A 48 2.34 2.44 -11.09
C ARG A 48 1.42 3.66 -11.21
N LEU A 49 1.38 4.50 -10.19
CA LEU A 49 0.45 5.63 -10.14
C LEU A 49 1.10 6.96 -10.51
N GLY A 50 2.40 6.97 -10.71
CA GLY A 50 3.12 8.20 -11.09
C GLY A 50 3.09 9.25 -10.00
N VAL A 51 3.18 8.84 -8.73
CA VAL A 51 3.13 9.75 -7.59
C VAL A 51 4.43 9.66 -6.79
N ASP A 52 4.70 10.70 -6.00
CA ASP A 52 5.86 10.75 -5.11
C ASP A 52 5.38 10.55 -3.67
N LEU A 53 5.90 9.52 -3.02
CA LEU A 53 5.54 9.19 -1.64
C LEU A 53 6.73 9.37 -0.68
N ASP A 54 7.78 10.06 -1.09
CA ASP A 54 9.01 10.21 -0.30
C ASP A 54 8.77 10.81 1.08
N ASP A 55 7.81 11.73 1.19
CA ASP A 55 7.50 12.40 2.45
C ASP A 55 6.38 11.69 3.24
N VAL A 56 5.87 10.59 2.73
CA VAL A 56 4.84 9.80 3.42
C VAL A 56 5.54 8.80 4.33
N GLN A 57 5.29 8.92 5.63
CA GLN A 57 5.85 8.00 6.61
C GLN A 57 4.85 6.89 6.91
N LEU A 58 5.25 5.68 6.59
CA LEU A 58 4.44 4.48 6.82
C LEU A 58 5.25 3.50 7.66
N SER A 59 4.56 2.81 8.55
CA SER A 59 5.16 1.73 9.32
C SER A 59 4.30 0.47 9.17
N SER A 60 4.86 -0.67 9.55
CA SER A 60 4.13 -1.94 9.50
C SER A 60 2.94 -1.96 10.46
N ARG A 61 2.90 -1.04 11.41
CA ARG A 61 1.78 -0.91 12.36
C ARG A 61 0.59 -0.15 11.77
N ASP A 62 0.82 0.59 10.70
CA ASP A 62 -0.27 1.31 10.03
C ASP A 62 -1.22 0.32 9.36
N THR A 63 -2.45 0.76 9.16
CA THR A 63 -3.47 -0.06 8.50
C THR A 63 -3.40 0.10 6.98
N VAL A 64 -4.01 -0.84 6.28
CA VAL A 64 -4.20 -0.73 4.83
C VAL A 64 -4.94 0.56 4.50
N GLY A 65 -5.97 0.91 5.30
CA GLY A 65 -6.74 2.13 5.10
C GLY A 65 -5.89 3.39 5.16
N ARG A 66 -4.93 3.44 6.09
CA ARG A 66 -4.02 4.58 6.18
C ARG A 66 -3.12 4.67 4.95
N LEU A 67 -2.62 3.55 4.47
CA LEU A 67 -1.81 3.52 3.25
C LEU A 67 -2.62 4.00 2.05
N VAL A 68 -3.83 3.48 1.89
CA VAL A 68 -4.73 3.87 0.80
C VAL A 68 -5.01 5.37 0.86
N ASP A 69 -5.29 5.88 2.04
CA ASP A 69 -5.59 7.30 2.27
C ASP A 69 -4.42 8.19 1.88
N ALA A 70 -3.22 7.83 2.35
CA ALA A 70 -2.01 8.59 2.05
C ALA A 70 -1.73 8.63 0.54
N VAL A 71 -1.90 7.50 -0.13
CA VAL A 71 -1.68 7.40 -1.58
C VAL A 71 -2.76 8.18 -2.33
N HIS A 72 -4.01 8.04 -1.91
CA HIS A 72 -5.13 8.73 -2.56
C HIS A 72 -4.95 10.25 -2.53
N HIS A 73 -4.46 10.80 -1.43
CA HIS A 73 -4.19 12.23 -1.32
C HIS A 73 -3.17 12.69 -2.35
N ARG A 74 -2.18 11.87 -2.67
CA ARG A 74 -1.17 12.22 -3.68
C ARG A 74 -1.73 12.10 -5.08
N VAL A 75 -2.54 11.08 -5.35
CA VAL A 75 -3.17 10.88 -6.65
C VAL A 75 -4.16 12.00 -6.95
N ALA A 76 -4.92 12.44 -5.95
CA ALA A 76 -5.94 13.47 -6.09
C ALA A 76 -5.39 14.89 -6.11
N ALA A 77 -4.14 15.09 -5.71
CA ALA A 77 -3.52 16.41 -5.62
C ALA A 77 -3.23 17.01 -7.00
#